data_bab7c5d69ffe25c3e328582185b2b0f4
#
_entry.id   bab7c5d69ffe25c3e328582185b2b0f4
#
_cell.length_a   1.000
_cell.length_b   1.000
_cell.length_c   1.000
_cell.angle_alpha   90.00
_cell.angle_beta   90.00
_cell.angle_gamma   90.00
#
_symmetry.space_group_name_H-M   'P 1'
#
loop_
_entity.id
_entity.type
_entity.pdbx_description
1 polymer ?
#
loop_
_entity_poly.entity_id
_entity_poly.type
_entity_poly.pdbx_seq_one_letter_code
_entity_poly.pdbx_strand_id
1 'polypeptide(L)'
;KLVGGKYVITRKWQKQPFENGWRYGNGDALAVLKPANFIELWRLLKICITQDFIVIMQAANTGLTGGSTPYGNDYDRPIVIINTLRINDIQLINDAKQIIAHAGSTLYDLENKLKPFDREPHSVIGSTSIGASIVGGVCNNSGGSLVKRGPAYTELALYARLNKQGKLELVNELGINLGKTPETILNNLQNGNYNNEDIIHNEKLASDNEYSKIVRGIDENTPARYNSDKRLLYGASGSSGKVVVFALRLDTYPKAKKNKVFYLGTNNPDVFWKIRRDMLSKFDNLPTLGDYLHRDCYDAAKKYSKDNFIVIEKLGTNFLPTLFELKRSIDIVASKVKFLPDKLSDR
;
A
#
# COMPACT_ATOMS: atom_id res chain seq x y z
N LYS A 1 0.54 -15.38 24.49
CA LYS A 1 1.80 -16.15 24.34
C LYS A 1 2.25 -16.28 22.88
N LEU A 2 1.35 -16.35 21.91
CA LEU A 2 1.65 -16.64 20.50
C LEU A 2 2.63 -15.61 19.87
N VAL A 3 2.34 -14.32 20.00
CA VAL A 3 3.18 -13.22 19.42
C VAL A 3 4.10 -12.56 20.45
N GLY A 4 4.14 -13.07 21.69
CA GLY A 4 4.83 -12.43 22.82
C GLY A 4 4.05 -11.24 23.41
N GLY A 5 4.10 -11.10 24.73
CA GLY A 5 3.25 -10.14 25.48
C GLY A 5 3.40 -8.68 25.04
N LYS A 6 4.62 -8.25 24.69
CA LYS A 6 4.90 -6.87 24.24
C LYS A 6 4.25 -6.52 22.87
N TYR A 7 3.81 -7.53 22.12
CA TYR A 7 3.16 -7.38 20.81
C TYR A 7 1.65 -7.60 20.85
N VAL A 8 1.08 -7.74 22.04
CA VAL A 8 -0.35 -7.72 22.33
C VAL A 8 -0.66 -6.41 23.06
N ILE A 9 -1.15 -5.42 22.35
CA ILE A 9 -1.39 -4.08 22.86
C ILE A 9 -2.86 -3.96 23.26
N THR A 10 -3.13 -3.78 24.56
CA THR A 10 -4.50 -3.65 25.09
C THR A 10 -4.73 -2.33 25.82
N ARG A 11 -3.65 -1.64 26.23
CA ARG A 11 -3.77 -0.36 26.93
C ARG A 11 -4.25 0.74 25.99
N LYS A 12 -5.27 1.50 26.37
CA LYS A 12 -5.93 2.54 25.57
C LYS A 12 -4.92 3.48 24.88
N TRP A 13 -4.00 4.07 25.63
CA TRP A 13 -3.03 5.02 25.08
C TRP A 13 -2.05 4.41 24.07
N GLN A 14 -1.75 3.11 24.17
CA GLN A 14 -0.87 2.40 23.24
C GLN A 14 -1.60 1.98 21.95
N LYS A 15 -2.94 1.74 22.05
CA LYS A 15 -3.76 1.39 20.89
C LYS A 15 -4.08 2.61 20.02
N GLN A 16 -4.19 3.78 20.62
CA GLN A 16 -4.62 5.01 19.95
C GLN A 16 -3.97 5.27 18.58
N PRO A 17 -2.63 5.09 18.38
CA PRO A 17 -2.03 5.29 17.06
C PRO A 17 -2.49 4.31 15.98
N PHE A 18 -3.04 3.16 16.38
CA PHE A 18 -3.56 2.13 15.48
C PHE A 18 -5.06 2.29 15.25
N GLU A 19 -5.77 2.88 16.20
CA GLU A 19 -7.20 3.13 16.17
C GLU A 19 -7.57 4.38 15.37
N ASN A 20 -6.61 5.28 15.16
CA ASN A 20 -6.77 6.51 14.39
C ASN A 20 -6.14 6.36 13.00
N GLY A 21 -6.92 6.64 11.96
CA GLY A 21 -6.44 6.71 10.59
C GLY A 21 -5.59 7.97 10.34
N TRP A 22 -4.86 7.95 9.25
CA TRP A 22 -3.99 9.09 8.87
C TRP A 22 -4.77 10.39 8.72
N ARG A 23 -5.93 10.35 8.07
CA ARG A 23 -6.83 11.50 7.90
C ARG A 23 -8.26 11.20 8.30
N TYR A 24 -8.65 9.94 8.22
CA TYR A 24 -10.01 9.51 8.41
C TYR A 24 -10.06 8.14 9.07
N GLY A 25 -11.09 7.90 9.87
CA GLY A 25 -11.30 6.66 10.63
C GLY A 25 -10.80 6.80 12.07
N ASN A 26 -11.69 6.53 12.99
CA ASN A 26 -11.44 6.49 14.43
C ASN A 26 -12.48 5.59 15.10
N GLY A 27 -12.05 4.73 15.98
CA GLY A 27 -12.93 3.86 16.77
C GLY A 27 -12.10 2.95 17.67
N ASP A 28 -12.76 2.23 18.57
CA ASP A 28 -12.10 1.39 19.56
C ASP A 28 -11.85 -0.04 19.04
N ALA A 29 -10.73 -0.61 19.40
CA ALA A 29 -10.41 -2.02 19.23
C ALA A 29 -10.16 -2.69 20.59
N LEU A 30 -10.50 -3.98 20.72
CA LEU A 30 -10.18 -4.78 21.89
C LEU A 30 -8.66 -4.87 22.10
N ALA A 31 -7.93 -5.15 21.02
CA ALA A 31 -6.48 -5.29 21.05
C ALA A 31 -5.86 -4.99 19.68
N VAL A 32 -4.57 -4.63 19.69
CA VAL A 32 -3.71 -4.62 18.51
C VAL A 32 -2.70 -5.75 18.64
N LEU A 33 -2.66 -6.62 17.64
CA LEU A 33 -1.77 -7.79 17.57
C LEU A 33 -0.72 -7.56 16.50
N LYS A 34 0.55 -7.84 16.80
CA LYS A 34 1.68 -7.60 15.89
C LYS A 34 2.47 -8.89 15.64
N PRO A 35 1.98 -9.79 14.76
CA PRO A 35 2.70 -11.02 14.39
C PRO A 35 4.05 -10.72 13.74
N ALA A 36 5.04 -11.60 13.97
CA ALA A 36 6.39 -11.48 13.42
C ALA A 36 6.59 -12.27 12.12
N ASN A 37 5.73 -13.25 11.86
CA ASN A 37 5.85 -14.16 10.73
C ASN A 37 4.47 -14.67 10.28
N PHE A 38 4.46 -15.38 9.15
CA PHE A 38 3.23 -15.89 8.56
C PHE A 38 2.53 -16.94 9.44
N ILE A 39 3.27 -17.76 10.15
CA ILE A 39 2.67 -18.78 11.03
C ILE A 39 1.97 -18.15 12.23
N GLU A 40 2.56 -17.11 12.81
CA GLU A 40 1.90 -16.34 13.87
C GLU A 40 0.60 -15.70 13.35
N LEU A 41 0.66 -15.05 12.17
CA LEU A 41 -0.53 -14.46 11.54
C LEU A 41 -1.62 -15.51 11.29
N TRP A 42 -1.27 -16.64 10.70
CA TRP A 42 -2.20 -17.73 10.43
C TRP A 42 -2.89 -18.27 11.69
N ARG A 43 -2.12 -18.48 12.77
CA ARG A 43 -2.65 -18.94 14.06
C ARG A 43 -3.53 -17.87 14.72
N LEU A 44 -3.18 -16.59 14.60
CA LEU A 44 -4.02 -15.49 15.09
C LEU A 44 -5.37 -15.48 14.38
N LEU A 45 -5.40 -15.64 13.05
CA LEU A 45 -6.64 -15.69 12.30
C LEU A 45 -7.55 -16.84 12.76
N LYS A 46 -6.98 -18.04 12.97
CA LYS A 46 -7.73 -19.18 13.54
C LYS A 46 -8.38 -18.84 14.88
N ILE A 47 -7.63 -18.16 15.78
CA ILE A 47 -8.16 -17.74 17.08
C ILE A 47 -9.25 -16.69 16.91
N CYS A 48 -9.05 -15.67 16.08
CA CYS A 48 -10.02 -14.60 15.86
C CYS A 48 -11.35 -15.15 15.32
N ILE A 49 -11.29 -16.12 14.39
CA ILE A 49 -12.49 -16.76 13.84
C ILE A 49 -13.20 -17.59 14.91
N THR A 50 -12.46 -18.40 15.68
CA THR A 50 -13.04 -19.22 16.76
C THR A 50 -13.69 -18.38 17.85
N GLN A 51 -13.17 -17.19 18.11
CA GLN A 51 -13.70 -16.24 19.09
C GLN A 51 -14.69 -15.23 18.51
N ASP A 52 -15.04 -15.38 17.23
CA ASP A 52 -15.95 -14.50 16.49
C ASP A 52 -15.57 -13.02 16.55
N PHE A 53 -14.28 -12.69 16.44
CA PHE A 53 -13.78 -11.32 16.39
C PHE A 53 -13.84 -10.75 14.98
N ILE A 54 -14.16 -9.46 14.89
CA ILE A 54 -13.94 -8.68 13.67
C ILE A 54 -12.44 -8.42 13.55
N VAL A 55 -11.86 -8.77 12.40
CA VAL A 55 -10.43 -8.55 12.11
C VAL A 55 -10.27 -7.38 11.17
N ILE A 56 -9.52 -6.36 11.60
CA ILE A 56 -9.07 -5.26 10.74
C ILE A 56 -7.58 -5.45 10.48
N MET A 57 -7.23 -5.64 9.20
CA MET A 57 -5.83 -5.73 8.78
C MET A 57 -5.23 -4.34 8.64
N GLN A 58 -4.04 -4.15 9.18
CA GLN A 58 -3.34 -2.87 9.12
C GLN A 58 -1.85 -3.09 8.85
N ALA A 59 -1.26 -2.30 7.96
CA ALA A 59 0.18 -2.17 7.82
C ALA A 59 0.62 -0.77 8.32
N ALA A 60 1.03 0.13 7.43
CA ALA A 60 1.53 1.46 7.80
C ALA A 60 0.42 2.47 8.17
N ASN A 61 -0.83 2.14 8.00
CA ASN A 61 -1.98 3.01 8.31
C ASN A 61 -1.92 4.38 7.62
N THR A 62 -1.44 4.44 6.38
CA THR A 62 -1.30 5.66 5.58
C THR A 62 -2.49 5.92 4.65
N GLY A 63 -3.48 5.03 4.65
CA GLY A 63 -4.68 5.16 3.83
C GLY A 63 -5.52 6.38 4.22
N LEU A 64 -6.09 7.06 3.21
CA LEU A 64 -6.84 8.30 3.42
C LEU A 64 -8.34 8.06 3.66
N THR A 65 -8.81 6.83 3.52
CA THR A 65 -10.24 6.44 3.57
C THR A 65 -10.65 5.72 4.84
N GLY A 66 -9.73 5.52 5.79
CA GLY A 66 -10.01 4.86 7.08
C GLY A 66 -10.20 3.35 7.02
N GLY A 67 -9.89 2.69 5.89
CA GLY A 67 -10.11 1.24 5.73
C GLY A 67 -9.22 0.33 6.60
N SER A 68 -8.22 0.88 7.29
CA SER A 68 -7.31 0.14 8.18
C SER A 68 -7.53 0.44 9.67
N THR A 69 -8.63 1.11 10.02
CA THR A 69 -9.02 1.44 11.40
C THR A 69 -10.47 1.13 11.65
N PRO A 70 -10.91 0.95 12.90
CA PRO A 70 -12.33 0.98 13.25
C PRO A 70 -12.96 2.31 12.84
N TYR A 71 -14.27 2.32 12.66
CA TYR A 71 -15.06 3.52 12.41
C TYR A 71 -16.24 3.58 13.39
N GLY A 72 -16.14 4.43 14.40
CA GLY A 72 -17.09 4.42 15.51
C GLY A 72 -16.96 3.19 16.40
N ASN A 73 -18.00 2.94 17.23
CA ASN A 73 -17.98 1.90 18.26
C ASN A 73 -19.26 1.04 18.25
N ASP A 74 -20.05 1.10 17.21
CA ASP A 74 -21.35 0.44 17.07
C ASP A 74 -21.29 -0.90 16.33
N TYR A 75 -20.16 -1.59 16.45
CA TYR A 75 -19.97 -2.93 15.88
C TYR A 75 -20.67 -3.99 16.72
N ASP A 76 -21.20 -5.02 16.06
CA ASP A 76 -21.91 -6.14 16.68
C ASP A 76 -20.99 -7.11 17.46
N ARG A 77 -19.67 -7.01 17.25
CA ARG A 77 -18.66 -7.89 17.85
C ARG A 77 -17.37 -7.13 18.16
N PRO A 78 -16.55 -7.66 19.09
CA PRO A 78 -15.25 -7.03 19.38
C PRO A 78 -14.31 -7.00 18.18
N ILE A 79 -13.60 -5.89 18.01
CA ILE A 79 -12.63 -5.68 16.94
C ILE A 79 -11.23 -5.98 17.43
N VAL A 80 -10.45 -6.67 16.59
CA VAL A 80 -9.02 -6.87 16.75
C VAL A 80 -8.30 -6.29 15.54
N ILE A 81 -7.34 -5.40 15.76
CA ILE A 81 -6.44 -4.90 14.71
C ILE A 81 -5.23 -5.83 14.63
N ILE A 82 -4.95 -6.39 13.45
CA ILE A 82 -3.72 -7.15 13.20
C ILE A 82 -2.77 -6.29 12.36
N ASN A 83 -1.70 -5.79 13.01
CA ASN A 83 -0.70 -4.96 12.34
C ASN A 83 0.45 -5.80 11.82
N THR A 84 0.68 -5.77 10.51
CA THR A 84 1.59 -6.66 9.77
C THR A 84 3.00 -6.12 9.59
N LEU A 85 3.33 -4.91 10.05
CA LEU A 85 4.62 -4.26 9.78
C LEU A 85 5.86 -5.06 10.20
N ARG A 86 5.71 -6.09 11.03
CA ARG A 86 6.83 -6.98 11.40
C ARG A 86 7.07 -8.10 10.39
N ILE A 87 6.16 -8.30 9.43
CA ILE A 87 6.26 -9.30 8.37
C ILE A 87 6.62 -8.55 7.08
N ASN A 88 7.84 -8.04 6.99
CA ASN A 88 8.23 -7.01 6.02
C ASN A 88 9.33 -7.43 5.04
N ASP A 89 9.62 -8.71 4.90
CA ASP A 89 10.62 -9.14 3.93
C ASP A 89 10.14 -8.94 2.48
N ILE A 90 11.10 -8.72 1.59
CA ILE A 90 10.90 -8.59 0.15
C ILE A 90 11.90 -9.52 -0.52
N GLN A 91 11.43 -10.51 -1.26
CA GLN A 91 12.28 -11.45 -2.00
C GLN A 91 12.35 -11.03 -3.47
N LEU A 92 13.56 -10.95 -4.03
CA LEU A 92 13.77 -10.67 -5.44
C LEU A 92 13.80 -11.99 -6.21
N ILE A 93 13.06 -12.07 -7.31
CA ILE A 93 13.02 -13.22 -8.21
C ILE A 93 13.17 -12.77 -9.65
N ASN A 94 13.52 -13.71 -10.54
CA ASN A 94 13.66 -13.45 -11.97
C ASN A 94 14.62 -12.26 -12.27
N ASP A 95 15.82 -12.26 -11.69
CA ASP A 95 16.81 -11.19 -11.82
C ASP A 95 16.26 -9.82 -11.41
N ALA A 96 15.56 -9.77 -10.29
CA ALA A 96 14.86 -8.60 -9.77
C ALA A 96 13.78 -8.02 -10.71
N LYS A 97 13.39 -8.71 -11.79
CA LYS A 97 12.26 -8.31 -12.66
C LYS A 97 10.93 -8.47 -11.97
N GLN A 98 10.88 -9.34 -10.97
CA GLN A 98 9.72 -9.52 -10.09
C GLN A 98 10.15 -9.57 -8.63
N ILE A 99 9.21 -9.30 -7.77
CA ILE A 99 9.37 -9.40 -6.31
C ILE A 99 8.26 -10.22 -5.70
N ILE A 100 8.55 -10.77 -4.52
CA ILE A 100 7.54 -11.23 -3.57
C ILE A 100 7.59 -10.30 -2.37
N ALA A 101 6.51 -9.55 -2.16
CA ALA A 101 6.36 -8.62 -1.05
C ALA A 101 5.52 -9.26 0.05
N HIS A 102 6.05 -9.33 1.27
CA HIS A 102 5.33 -9.80 2.44
C HIS A 102 4.34 -8.76 2.95
N ALA A 103 3.40 -9.16 3.82
CA ALA A 103 2.23 -8.40 4.24
C ALA A 103 2.52 -6.98 4.79
N GLY A 104 3.68 -6.77 5.40
CA GLY A 104 4.10 -5.50 6.01
C GLY A 104 5.16 -4.73 5.24
N SER A 105 5.59 -5.23 4.06
CA SER A 105 6.62 -4.59 3.24
C SER A 105 6.18 -3.20 2.76
N THR A 106 7.14 -2.27 2.72
CA THR A 106 6.88 -0.89 2.30
C THR A 106 7.44 -0.59 0.90
N LEU A 107 6.85 0.38 0.23
CA LEU A 107 7.38 0.88 -1.06
C LEU A 107 8.76 1.51 -0.88
N TYR A 108 9.02 2.14 0.26
CA TYR A 108 10.34 2.72 0.56
C TYR A 108 11.43 1.65 0.63
N ASP A 109 11.18 0.54 1.34
CA ASP A 109 12.11 -0.58 1.42
C ASP A 109 12.33 -1.22 0.05
N LEU A 110 11.26 -1.33 -0.75
CA LEU A 110 11.33 -1.85 -2.11
C LEU A 110 12.20 -0.96 -3.01
N GLU A 111 12.01 0.36 -2.99
CA GLU A 111 12.85 1.29 -3.74
C GLU A 111 14.33 1.11 -3.41
N ASN A 112 14.65 1.03 -2.11
CA ASN A 112 16.03 0.83 -1.67
C ASN A 112 16.60 -0.53 -2.12
N LYS A 113 15.80 -1.59 -2.06
CA LYS A 113 16.20 -2.94 -2.46
C LYS A 113 16.42 -3.07 -3.98
N LEU A 114 15.71 -2.27 -4.77
CA LEU A 114 15.80 -2.27 -6.24
C LEU A 114 16.92 -1.38 -6.81
N LYS A 115 17.41 -0.41 -6.04
CA LYS A 115 18.49 0.52 -6.49
C LYS A 115 19.71 -0.17 -7.10
N PRO A 116 20.27 -1.25 -6.52
CA PRO A 116 21.45 -1.93 -7.07
C PRO A 116 21.21 -2.59 -8.44
N PHE A 117 19.95 -2.79 -8.82
CA PHE A 117 19.53 -3.45 -10.05
C PHE A 117 19.07 -2.48 -11.14
N ASP A 118 19.21 -1.16 -10.93
CA ASP A 118 18.67 -0.12 -11.82
C ASP A 118 17.17 -0.31 -12.12
N ARG A 119 16.42 -0.73 -11.11
CA ARG A 119 14.98 -0.98 -11.21
C ARG A 119 14.19 -0.11 -10.24
N GLU A 120 12.90 0.00 -10.50
CA GLU A 120 11.95 0.78 -9.69
C GLU A 120 10.67 -0.01 -9.42
N PRO A 121 9.90 0.34 -8.36
CA PRO A 121 8.66 -0.32 -8.01
C PRO A 121 7.59 -0.23 -9.11
N HIS A 122 6.61 -1.14 -9.04
CA HIS A 122 5.42 -1.17 -9.89
C HIS A 122 4.57 0.11 -9.80
N SER A 123 4.56 0.78 -8.65
CA SER A 123 3.84 2.04 -8.45
C SER A 123 4.64 3.01 -7.59
N VAL A 124 4.39 4.29 -7.81
CA VAL A 124 4.90 5.39 -6.99
C VAL A 124 3.69 6.18 -6.52
N ILE A 125 3.47 6.22 -5.22
CA ILE A 125 2.37 6.95 -4.59
C ILE A 125 2.90 7.98 -3.61
N GLY A 126 2.17 9.06 -3.39
CA GLY A 126 2.62 10.17 -2.54
C GLY A 126 2.95 9.78 -1.09
N SER A 127 2.42 8.67 -0.60
CA SER A 127 2.68 8.14 0.73
C SER A 127 3.89 7.20 0.82
N THR A 128 4.65 7.00 -0.25
CA THR A 128 5.86 6.13 -0.25
C THR A 128 6.85 6.57 0.82
N SER A 129 7.14 7.87 0.91
CA SER A 129 8.07 8.44 1.89
C SER A 129 7.63 8.35 3.35
N ILE A 130 6.35 8.10 3.61
CA ILE A 130 5.81 7.89 4.95
C ILE A 130 5.54 6.40 5.25
N GLY A 131 6.10 5.51 4.44
CA GLY A 131 6.09 4.07 4.67
C GLY A 131 4.85 3.33 4.17
N ALA A 132 4.18 3.84 3.13
CA ALA A 132 3.04 3.13 2.53
C ALA A 132 3.39 1.69 2.18
N SER A 133 2.51 0.75 2.57
CA SER A 133 2.72 -0.67 2.32
C SER A 133 2.37 -1.05 0.89
N ILE A 134 3.13 -1.99 0.34
CA ILE A 134 2.91 -2.58 -0.99
C ILE A 134 1.55 -3.27 -1.03
N VAL A 135 1.28 -4.13 -0.05
CA VAL A 135 0.04 -4.90 0.03
C VAL A 135 -1.18 -3.99 0.18
N GLY A 136 -1.10 -2.96 1.04
CA GLY A 136 -2.18 -1.98 1.15
C GLY A 136 -2.47 -1.26 -0.16
N GLY A 137 -1.44 -0.94 -0.93
CA GLY A 137 -1.56 -0.34 -2.25
C GLY A 137 -2.36 -1.22 -3.22
N VAL A 138 -2.02 -2.50 -3.31
CA VAL A 138 -2.71 -3.47 -4.18
C VAL A 138 -4.13 -3.73 -3.71
N CYS A 139 -4.35 -3.96 -2.41
CA CYS A 139 -5.68 -4.21 -1.86
C CYS A 139 -6.67 -3.06 -2.09
N ASN A 140 -6.18 -1.83 -2.22
CA ASN A 140 -7.00 -0.65 -2.47
C ASN A 140 -6.92 -0.13 -3.91
N ASN A 141 -6.33 -0.86 -4.84
CA ASN A 141 -6.06 -0.40 -6.21
C ASN A 141 -5.45 1.01 -6.24
N SER A 142 -4.47 1.24 -5.37
CA SER A 142 -3.85 2.55 -5.24
C SER A 142 -3.10 2.90 -6.52
N GLY A 143 -3.53 3.99 -7.17
CA GLY A 143 -2.87 4.55 -8.33
C GLY A 143 -2.01 5.74 -7.90
N GLY A 144 -0.86 5.88 -8.56
CA GLY A 144 -0.09 7.11 -8.53
C GLY A 144 -0.35 7.96 -9.78
N SER A 145 0.49 8.95 -10.01
CA SER A 145 0.48 9.78 -11.21
C SER A 145 1.17 9.13 -12.43
N LEU A 146 1.53 7.85 -12.35
CA LEU A 146 2.16 7.11 -13.45
C LEU A 146 1.14 6.81 -14.55
N VAL A 147 1.37 7.40 -15.73
CA VAL A 147 0.43 7.32 -16.85
C VAL A 147 0.48 5.96 -17.55
N LYS A 148 1.61 5.26 -17.50
CA LYS A 148 1.82 4.00 -18.21
C LYS A 148 1.42 2.74 -17.46
N ARG A 149 1.33 2.79 -16.12
CA ARG A 149 1.23 1.59 -15.27
C ARG A 149 -0.11 1.44 -14.55
N GLY A 150 -0.83 2.54 -14.37
CA GLY A 150 -2.11 2.54 -13.67
C GLY A 150 -2.05 2.20 -12.18
N PRO A 151 -3.17 1.74 -11.61
CA PRO A 151 -3.24 1.26 -10.22
C PRO A 151 -2.34 0.06 -9.97
N ALA A 152 -1.90 -0.10 -8.71
CA ALA A 152 -1.18 -1.30 -8.27
C ALA A 152 -2.07 -2.54 -8.42
N TYR A 153 -1.63 -3.50 -9.23
CA TYR A 153 -2.39 -4.69 -9.59
C TYR A 153 -1.51 -5.93 -9.67
N THR A 154 -2.04 -7.06 -9.24
CA THR A 154 -1.51 -8.39 -9.50
C THR A 154 -2.58 -9.46 -9.31
N GLU A 155 -2.51 -10.53 -10.07
CA GLU A 155 -3.29 -11.75 -9.90
C GLU A 155 -2.54 -12.78 -9.05
N LEU A 156 -1.27 -12.52 -8.75
CA LEU A 156 -0.36 -13.43 -8.08
C LEU A 156 -0.25 -13.09 -6.59
N ALA A 157 -1.05 -13.77 -5.77
CA ALA A 157 -1.17 -13.49 -4.34
C ALA A 157 -1.28 -14.77 -3.50
N LEU A 158 -0.77 -14.69 -2.25
CA LEU A 158 -1.06 -15.64 -1.18
C LEU A 158 -1.95 -14.95 -0.16
N TYR A 159 -3.17 -15.45 0.03
CA TYR A 159 -4.14 -14.83 0.94
C TYR A 159 -5.02 -15.85 1.63
N ALA A 160 -5.58 -15.46 2.78
CA ALA A 160 -6.61 -16.23 3.48
C ALA A 160 -7.98 -15.58 3.31
N ARG A 161 -8.99 -16.39 3.26
CA ARG A 161 -10.40 -15.98 3.25
C ARG A 161 -11.27 -16.99 4.00
N LEU A 162 -12.48 -16.58 4.33
CA LEU A 162 -13.52 -17.52 4.72
C LEU A 162 -14.22 -18.05 3.47
N ASN A 163 -14.33 -19.37 3.37
CA ASN A 163 -15.10 -19.99 2.31
C ASN A 163 -16.61 -19.89 2.58
N LYS A 164 -17.45 -20.41 1.69
CA LYS A 164 -18.91 -20.37 1.80
C LYS A 164 -19.45 -21.06 3.07
N GLN A 165 -18.69 -21.95 3.67
CA GLN A 165 -19.02 -22.66 4.91
C GLN A 165 -18.46 -21.95 6.16
N GLY A 166 -17.89 -20.73 6.02
CA GLY A 166 -17.28 -19.99 7.12
C GLY A 166 -15.93 -20.55 7.61
N LYS A 167 -15.34 -21.51 6.88
CA LYS A 167 -14.05 -22.10 7.23
C LYS A 167 -12.91 -21.28 6.63
N LEU A 168 -11.87 -21.05 7.44
CA LEU A 168 -10.64 -20.40 6.99
C LEU A 168 -9.90 -21.27 5.99
N GLU A 169 -9.60 -20.73 4.83
CA GLU A 169 -8.77 -21.36 3.81
C GLU A 169 -7.62 -20.44 3.40
N LEU A 170 -6.47 -21.04 3.08
CA LEU A 170 -5.32 -20.36 2.47
C LEU A 170 -5.34 -20.64 0.98
N VAL A 171 -5.34 -19.57 0.18
CA VAL A 171 -5.34 -19.64 -1.29
C VAL A 171 -3.96 -19.23 -1.78
N ASN A 172 -3.26 -20.16 -2.43
CA ASN A 172 -1.96 -19.90 -3.04
C ASN A 172 -2.12 -19.67 -4.55
N GLU A 173 -2.11 -18.43 -4.94
CA GLU A 173 -2.09 -17.97 -6.34
C GLU A 173 -0.79 -17.24 -6.70
N LEU A 174 0.27 -17.33 -5.87
CA LEU A 174 1.57 -16.70 -6.16
C LEU A 174 2.25 -17.21 -7.43
N GLY A 175 1.78 -18.34 -7.96
CA GLY A 175 2.50 -19.03 -9.05
C GLY A 175 3.84 -19.59 -8.56
N ILE A 176 3.89 -20.12 -7.34
CA ILE A 176 5.05 -20.80 -6.76
C ILE A 176 4.56 -22.06 -6.05
N ASN A 177 5.22 -23.17 -6.33
CA ASN A 177 4.97 -24.45 -5.66
C ASN A 177 5.61 -24.43 -4.25
N LEU A 178 4.82 -24.15 -3.23
CA LEU A 178 5.27 -24.03 -1.85
C LEU A 178 4.85 -25.22 -0.97
N GLY A 179 4.26 -26.25 -1.55
CA GLY A 179 3.73 -27.41 -0.82
C GLY A 179 2.20 -27.45 -0.76
N LYS A 180 1.66 -28.36 0.06
CA LYS A 180 0.21 -28.68 0.03
C LYS A 180 -0.58 -28.21 1.24
N THR A 181 0.05 -28.03 2.41
CA THR A 181 -0.65 -27.61 3.62
C THR A 181 -0.39 -26.13 3.89
N PRO A 182 -1.33 -25.40 4.51
CA PRO A 182 -1.12 -24.00 4.86
C PRO A 182 0.18 -23.74 5.61
N GLU A 183 0.49 -24.56 6.59
CA GLU A 183 1.70 -24.40 7.41
C GLU A 183 2.97 -24.64 6.58
N THR A 184 2.98 -25.60 5.67
CA THR A 184 4.12 -25.85 4.77
C THR A 184 4.30 -24.69 3.79
N ILE A 185 3.22 -24.22 3.15
CA ILE A 185 3.23 -23.09 2.22
C ILE A 185 3.79 -21.84 2.90
N LEU A 186 3.28 -21.52 4.09
CA LEU A 186 3.68 -20.32 4.84
C LEU A 186 5.13 -20.40 5.31
N ASN A 187 5.59 -21.56 5.80
CA ASN A 187 6.98 -21.74 6.22
C ASN A 187 7.96 -21.68 5.03
N ASN A 188 7.64 -22.32 3.92
CA ASN A 188 8.50 -22.32 2.74
C ASN A 188 8.62 -20.91 2.17
N LEU A 189 7.53 -20.18 2.06
CA LEU A 189 7.56 -18.80 1.60
C LEU A 189 8.34 -17.88 2.54
N GLN A 190 8.07 -17.98 3.86
CA GLN A 190 8.72 -17.14 4.88
C GLN A 190 10.25 -17.28 4.85
N ASN A 191 10.75 -18.49 4.61
CA ASN A 191 12.18 -18.82 4.66
C ASN A 191 12.84 -18.83 3.27
N GLY A 192 12.10 -18.53 2.20
CA GLY A 192 12.63 -18.60 0.84
C GLY A 192 12.98 -20.03 0.38
N ASN A 193 12.33 -21.03 0.94
CA ASN A 193 12.57 -22.45 0.63
C ASN A 193 11.84 -22.87 -0.66
N TYR A 194 12.23 -22.26 -1.78
CA TYR A 194 11.80 -22.59 -3.13
C TYR A 194 12.87 -22.19 -4.13
N ASN A 195 12.91 -22.82 -5.28
CA ASN A 195 13.87 -22.60 -6.36
C ASN A 195 13.18 -22.01 -7.59
N ASN A 196 13.97 -21.63 -8.60
CA ASN A 196 13.43 -21.15 -9.87
C ASN A 196 12.51 -22.15 -10.57
N GLU A 197 12.74 -23.45 -10.39
CA GLU A 197 11.91 -24.53 -10.91
C GLU A 197 10.53 -24.59 -10.26
N ASP A 198 10.40 -24.11 -9.03
CA ASP A 198 9.13 -24.01 -8.31
C ASP A 198 8.28 -22.82 -8.77
N ILE A 199 8.88 -21.88 -9.52
CA ILE A 199 8.20 -20.70 -10.04
C ILE A 199 7.44 -21.10 -11.31
N ILE A 200 6.11 -21.06 -11.22
CA ILE A 200 5.21 -21.38 -12.32
C ILE A 200 5.04 -20.16 -13.20
N HIS A 201 5.34 -20.31 -14.49
CA HIS A 201 5.02 -19.33 -15.52
C HIS A 201 3.66 -19.69 -16.12
N ASN A 202 2.61 -19.00 -15.69
CA ASN A 202 1.25 -19.13 -16.18
C ASN A 202 0.76 -17.83 -16.80
N GLU A 203 -0.49 -17.79 -17.26
CA GLU A 203 -1.11 -16.61 -17.87
C GLU A 203 -1.48 -15.51 -16.86
N LYS A 204 -1.33 -15.76 -15.54
CA LYS A 204 -1.65 -14.78 -14.50
C LYS A 204 -0.67 -13.63 -14.50
N LEU A 205 -1.20 -12.43 -14.33
CA LEU A 205 -0.46 -11.18 -14.44
C LEU A 205 0.10 -10.72 -13.09
N ALA A 206 1.38 -10.31 -13.09
CA ALA A 206 2.04 -9.64 -11.96
C ALA A 206 1.91 -8.10 -12.02
N SER A 207 1.25 -7.57 -13.06
CA SER A 207 0.92 -6.15 -13.26
C SER A 207 -0.16 -6.00 -14.33
N ASP A 208 -0.81 -4.84 -14.40
CA ASP A 208 -1.73 -4.52 -15.50
C ASP A 208 -0.95 -4.18 -16.77
N ASN A 209 -0.98 -5.07 -17.75
CA ASN A 209 -0.29 -4.93 -19.03
C ASN A 209 -1.08 -4.12 -20.06
N GLU A 210 -2.34 -3.80 -19.79
CA GLU A 210 -3.24 -3.15 -20.74
C GLU A 210 -3.47 -1.67 -20.47
N TYR A 211 -3.10 -1.21 -19.26
CA TYR A 211 -3.40 0.14 -18.82
C TYR A 211 -2.92 1.23 -19.80
N SER A 212 -1.73 1.08 -20.37
CA SER A 212 -1.17 2.04 -21.34
C SER A 212 -1.98 2.15 -22.64
N LYS A 213 -2.75 1.12 -22.99
CA LYS A 213 -3.69 1.13 -24.13
C LYS A 213 -5.00 1.77 -23.71
N ILE A 214 -5.53 1.35 -22.55
CA ILE A 214 -6.84 1.77 -22.04
C ILE A 214 -6.86 3.26 -21.71
N VAL A 215 -5.77 3.82 -21.17
CA VAL A 215 -5.68 5.25 -20.85
C VAL A 215 -5.81 6.15 -22.10
N ARG A 216 -5.60 5.59 -23.29
CA ARG A 216 -5.75 6.27 -24.58
C ARG A 216 -7.19 6.38 -25.05
N GLY A 217 -8.10 5.59 -24.53
CA GLY A 217 -9.53 5.62 -24.83
C GLY A 217 -10.22 6.81 -24.16
N ILE A 218 -9.82 8.03 -24.55
CA ILE A 218 -10.24 9.28 -23.89
C ILE A 218 -11.72 9.64 -24.08
N ASP A 219 -12.38 9.05 -25.05
CA ASP A 219 -13.79 9.25 -25.38
C ASP A 219 -14.68 8.06 -24.97
N GLU A 220 -14.10 7.02 -24.35
CA GLU A 220 -14.84 5.88 -23.84
C GLU A 220 -15.61 6.22 -22.56
N ASN A 221 -16.74 5.55 -22.36
CA ASN A 221 -17.59 5.75 -21.19
C ASN A 221 -16.97 5.22 -19.87
N THR A 222 -15.95 4.38 -19.96
CA THR A 222 -15.25 3.81 -18.80
C THR A 222 -14.01 4.61 -18.50
N PRO A 223 -13.87 5.20 -17.30
CA PRO A 223 -12.65 5.92 -16.94
C PRO A 223 -11.47 4.95 -16.84
N ALA A 224 -10.33 5.36 -17.41
CA ALA A 224 -9.11 4.56 -17.40
C ALA A 224 -8.56 4.31 -15.99
N ARG A 225 -8.81 5.24 -15.06
CA ARG A 225 -8.38 5.14 -13.65
C ARG A 225 -9.60 5.05 -12.75
N TYR A 226 -10.01 3.83 -12.46
CA TYR A 226 -11.25 3.54 -11.76
C TYR A 226 -11.07 2.39 -10.77
N ASN A 227 -11.15 2.69 -9.47
CA ASN A 227 -10.88 1.73 -8.39
C ASN A 227 -11.88 0.56 -8.35
N SER A 228 -13.05 0.70 -8.94
CA SER A 228 -14.05 -0.37 -9.07
C SER A 228 -14.04 -1.04 -10.44
N ASP A 229 -13.00 -0.85 -11.23
CA ASP A 229 -12.85 -1.56 -12.50
C ASP A 229 -12.82 -3.05 -12.25
N LYS A 230 -13.82 -3.76 -12.76
CA LYS A 230 -13.99 -5.20 -12.53
C LYS A 230 -12.83 -6.03 -13.05
N ARG A 231 -12.11 -5.53 -14.06
CA ARG A 231 -10.90 -6.18 -14.59
C ARG A 231 -9.77 -6.24 -13.56
N LEU A 232 -9.74 -5.27 -12.65
CA LEU A 232 -8.72 -5.11 -11.61
C LEU A 232 -9.16 -5.62 -10.23
N LEU A 233 -10.30 -6.31 -10.14
CA LEU A 233 -10.81 -6.93 -8.92
C LEU A 233 -10.52 -8.43 -8.95
N TYR A 234 -9.33 -8.83 -8.54
CA TYR A 234 -8.90 -10.22 -8.57
C TYR A 234 -8.11 -10.59 -7.31
N GLY A 235 -8.52 -11.64 -6.62
CA GLY A 235 -7.82 -12.14 -5.44
C GLY A 235 -7.59 -11.05 -4.39
N ALA A 236 -6.35 -10.65 -4.22
CA ALA A 236 -5.95 -9.58 -3.31
C ALA A 236 -6.20 -8.17 -3.88
N SER A 237 -6.13 -8.02 -5.22
CA SER A 237 -6.27 -6.72 -5.89
C SER A 237 -7.67 -6.16 -5.72
N GLY A 238 -7.78 -4.94 -5.21
CA GLY A 238 -9.04 -4.26 -4.93
C GLY A 238 -9.93 -4.95 -3.89
N SER A 239 -9.38 -5.84 -3.07
CA SER A 239 -10.14 -6.61 -2.08
C SER A 239 -10.68 -5.79 -0.92
N SER A 240 -10.07 -4.65 -0.63
CA SER A 240 -10.53 -3.69 0.41
C SER A 240 -10.86 -4.34 1.76
N GLY A 241 -10.03 -5.29 2.20
CA GLY A 241 -10.16 -5.95 3.50
C GLY A 241 -11.05 -7.20 3.53
N LYS A 242 -11.56 -7.68 2.39
CA LYS A 242 -12.32 -8.95 2.33
C LYS A 242 -11.46 -10.20 2.48
N VAL A 243 -10.15 -10.06 2.35
CA VAL A 243 -9.16 -11.14 2.46
C VAL A 243 -8.00 -10.69 3.33
N VAL A 244 -7.26 -11.63 3.90
CA VAL A 244 -6.01 -11.38 4.60
C VAL A 244 -4.85 -11.78 3.71
N VAL A 245 -4.12 -10.79 3.21
CA VAL A 245 -3.00 -11.02 2.30
C VAL A 245 -1.73 -11.29 3.08
N PHE A 246 -1.05 -12.40 2.76
CA PHE A 246 0.25 -12.78 3.29
C PHE A 246 1.39 -12.26 2.41
N ALA A 247 1.28 -12.47 1.11
CA ALA A 247 2.29 -12.01 0.16
C ALA A 247 1.69 -11.73 -1.22
N LEU A 248 2.39 -10.90 -1.98
CA LEU A 248 2.09 -10.57 -3.37
C LEU A 248 3.34 -10.78 -4.24
N ARG A 249 3.15 -11.25 -5.47
CA ARG A 249 4.19 -11.23 -6.51
C ARG A 249 3.86 -10.13 -7.50
N LEU A 250 4.83 -9.25 -7.77
CA LEU A 250 4.66 -8.04 -8.56
C LEU A 250 5.83 -7.85 -9.52
N ASP A 251 5.56 -7.27 -10.68
CA ASP A 251 6.59 -6.81 -11.60
C ASP A 251 7.32 -5.59 -11.06
N THR A 252 8.57 -5.44 -11.43
CA THR A 252 9.38 -4.24 -11.29
C THR A 252 9.71 -3.70 -12.67
N TYR A 253 10.18 -2.45 -12.74
CA TYR A 253 10.41 -1.78 -14.02
C TYR A 253 11.83 -1.24 -14.12
N PRO A 254 12.42 -1.17 -15.31
CA PRO A 254 13.69 -0.51 -15.49
C PRO A 254 13.60 0.96 -15.09
N LYS A 255 14.59 1.43 -14.34
CA LYS A 255 14.69 2.85 -13.97
C LYS A 255 15.06 3.68 -15.20
N ALA A 256 14.39 4.80 -15.39
CA ALA A 256 14.72 5.70 -16.49
C ALA A 256 16.11 6.31 -16.31
N LYS A 257 16.97 6.21 -17.34
CA LYS A 257 18.33 6.74 -17.31
C LYS A 257 18.37 8.27 -17.29
N LYS A 258 17.41 8.93 -17.92
CA LYS A 258 17.28 10.39 -17.98
C LYS A 258 15.81 10.76 -17.89
N ASN A 259 15.51 11.75 -17.09
CA ASN A 259 14.16 12.33 -16.96
C ASN A 259 14.19 13.82 -17.27
N LYS A 260 13.12 14.32 -17.90
CA LYS A 260 12.83 15.75 -18.00
C LYS A 260 11.48 16.03 -17.39
N VAL A 261 11.38 17.11 -16.63
CA VAL A 261 10.13 17.60 -16.05
C VAL A 261 9.75 18.89 -16.75
N PHE A 262 8.49 18.98 -17.16
CA PHE A 262 7.94 20.18 -17.78
C PHE A 262 6.87 20.75 -16.84
N TYR A 263 7.00 22.03 -16.50
CA TYR A 263 5.96 22.78 -15.83
C TYR A 263 5.22 23.63 -16.85
N LEU A 264 3.92 23.36 -16.99
CA LEU A 264 3.04 24.06 -17.90
C LEU A 264 2.06 24.88 -17.07
N GLY A 265 2.02 26.20 -17.26
CA GLY A 265 1.13 27.10 -16.53
C GLY A 265 0.16 27.81 -17.48
N THR A 266 -1.11 27.93 -17.05
CA THR A 266 -2.12 28.70 -17.75
C THR A 266 -3.20 29.16 -16.78
N ASN A 267 -3.85 30.29 -17.08
CA ASN A 267 -5.04 30.76 -16.39
C ASN A 267 -6.35 30.23 -17.01
N ASN A 268 -6.25 29.49 -18.11
CA ASN A 268 -7.39 28.85 -18.76
C ASN A 268 -7.32 27.32 -18.58
N PRO A 269 -8.16 26.70 -17.75
CA PRO A 269 -8.18 25.24 -17.54
C PRO A 269 -8.40 24.41 -18.80
N ASP A 270 -9.10 24.94 -19.80
CA ASP A 270 -9.39 24.23 -21.06
C ASP A 270 -8.13 23.87 -21.84
N VAL A 271 -7.07 24.67 -21.66
CA VAL A 271 -5.75 24.37 -22.25
C VAL A 271 -5.20 23.08 -21.70
N PHE A 272 -5.35 22.81 -20.39
CA PHE A 272 -4.90 21.56 -19.79
C PHE A 272 -5.73 20.36 -20.25
N TRP A 273 -7.04 20.52 -20.43
CA TRP A 273 -7.89 19.49 -21.02
C TRP A 273 -7.44 19.13 -22.43
N LYS A 274 -7.15 20.12 -23.24
CA LYS A 274 -6.62 19.90 -24.59
C LYS A 274 -5.28 19.19 -24.58
N ILE A 275 -4.33 19.66 -23.75
CA ILE A 275 -3.01 19.02 -23.60
C ILE A 275 -3.16 17.56 -23.18
N ARG A 276 -3.98 17.27 -22.17
CA ARG A 276 -4.24 15.89 -21.72
C ARG A 276 -4.79 15.03 -22.85
N ARG A 277 -5.80 15.50 -23.55
CA ARG A 277 -6.41 14.77 -24.67
C ARG A 277 -5.40 14.53 -25.78
N ASP A 278 -4.65 15.52 -26.19
CA ASP A 278 -3.66 15.40 -27.25
C ASP A 278 -2.53 14.45 -26.87
N MET A 279 -2.02 14.51 -25.65
CA MET A 279 -0.99 13.59 -25.17
C MET A 279 -1.46 12.14 -25.14
N LEU A 280 -2.67 11.88 -24.64
CA LEU A 280 -3.19 10.52 -24.52
C LEU A 280 -3.58 9.92 -25.88
N SER A 281 -4.16 10.71 -26.80
CA SER A 281 -4.68 10.21 -28.07
C SER A 281 -3.68 10.26 -29.21
N LYS A 282 -2.75 11.24 -29.26
CA LYS A 282 -1.93 11.53 -30.44
C LYS A 282 -0.44 11.24 -30.28
N PHE A 283 0.08 11.22 -29.03
CA PHE A 283 1.52 11.01 -28.82
C PHE A 283 1.86 9.52 -28.94
N ASP A 284 2.90 9.19 -29.72
CA ASP A 284 3.40 7.82 -29.83
C ASP A 284 3.84 7.30 -28.46
N ASN A 285 4.53 8.13 -27.70
CA ASN A 285 5.01 7.80 -26.35
C ASN A 285 4.23 8.58 -25.29
N LEU A 286 3.58 7.87 -24.39
CA LEU A 286 2.96 8.47 -23.22
C LEU A 286 4.01 9.03 -22.26
N PRO A 287 3.75 10.15 -21.56
CA PRO A 287 4.59 10.60 -20.49
C PRO A 287 4.66 9.55 -19.36
N THR A 288 5.76 9.51 -18.63
CA THR A 288 5.89 8.58 -17.49
C THR A 288 4.95 9.00 -16.37
N LEU A 289 4.85 10.31 -16.14
CA LEU A 289 4.04 10.91 -15.08
C LEU A 289 3.32 12.14 -15.64
N GLY A 290 2.07 12.32 -15.25
CA GLY A 290 1.28 13.50 -15.53
C GLY A 290 0.44 13.86 -14.31
N ASP A 291 0.56 15.10 -13.86
CA ASP A 291 -0.18 15.59 -12.70
C ASP A 291 -0.74 16.98 -12.96
N TYR A 292 -1.86 17.31 -12.33
CA TYR A 292 -2.49 18.63 -12.38
C TYR A 292 -2.48 19.25 -10.98
N LEU A 293 -1.97 20.46 -10.90
CA LEU A 293 -1.94 21.22 -9.66
C LEU A 293 -2.74 22.52 -9.82
N HIS A 294 -3.85 22.62 -9.08
CA HIS A 294 -4.60 23.87 -8.99
C HIS A 294 -3.82 24.92 -8.20
N ARG A 295 -4.06 26.19 -8.48
CA ARG A 295 -3.41 27.31 -7.80
C ARG A 295 -3.57 27.26 -6.28
N ASP A 296 -4.76 26.95 -5.79
CA ASP A 296 -5.02 26.87 -4.35
C ASP A 296 -4.19 25.76 -3.67
N CYS A 297 -3.98 24.62 -4.36
CA CYS A 297 -3.10 23.55 -3.87
C CYS A 297 -1.65 24.01 -3.79
N TYR A 298 -1.19 24.78 -4.78
CA TYR A 298 0.15 25.36 -4.76
C TYR A 298 0.31 26.35 -3.59
N ASP A 299 -0.66 27.24 -3.40
CA ASP A 299 -0.62 28.24 -2.33
C ASP A 299 -0.69 27.58 -0.95
N ALA A 300 -1.50 26.52 -0.79
CA ALA A 300 -1.53 25.71 0.43
C ALA A 300 -0.18 25.00 0.67
N ALA A 301 0.40 24.36 -0.35
CA ALA A 301 1.72 23.73 -0.24
C ALA A 301 2.81 24.74 0.12
N LYS A 302 2.81 25.92 -0.52
CA LYS A 302 3.73 27.03 -0.20
C LYS A 302 3.60 27.49 1.24
N LYS A 303 2.39 27.48 1.80
CA LYS A 303 2.13 27.91 3.19
C LYS A 303 2.51 26.85 4.22
N TYR A 304 2.17 25.58 3.98
CA TYR A 304 2.21 24.51 4.99
C TYR A 304 3.29 23.44 4.78
N SER A 305 4.04 23.48 3.68
CA SER A 305 5.04 22.44 3.35
C SER A 305 6.45 23.01 3.12
N LYS A 306 6.76 24.19 3.65
CA LYS A 306 8.10 24.82 3.49
C LYS A 306 9.21 23.97 4.11
N ASP A 307 8.96 23.36 5.24
CA ASP A 307 9.88 22.49 5.95
C ASP A 307 10.19 21.22 5.12
N ASN A 308 9.17 20.61 4.51
CA ASN A 308 9.37 19.49 3.61
C ASN A 308 10.28 19.86 2.44
N PHE A 309 10.04 21.05 1.84
CA PHE A 309 10.86 21.56 0.75
C PHE A 309 12.32 21.75 1.20
N ILE A 310 12.54 22.40 2.35
CA ILE A 310 13.88 22.65 2.89
C ILE A 310 14.62 21.33 3.18
N VAL A 311 13.92 20.35 3.76
CA VAL A 311 14.52 19.03 4.04
C VAL A 311 14.87 18.31 2.74
N ILE A 312 14.00 18.31 1.74
CA ILE A 312 14.28 17.70 0.45
C ILE A 312 15.48 18.37 -0.24
N GLU A 313 15.52 19.69 -0.24
CA GLU A 313 16.57 20.47 -0.90
C GLU A 313 17.94 20.30 -0.22
N LYS A 314 17.99 20.33 1.11
CA LYS A 314 19.25 20.34 1.87
C LYS A 314 19.73 18.96 2.30
N LEU A 315 18.83 18.03 2.60
CA LEU A 315 19.14 16.72 3.19
C LEU A 315 18.73 15.55 2.29
N GLY A 316 17.93 15.82 1.25
CA GLY A 316 17.40 14.78 0.36
C GLY A 316 16.17 14.06 0.92
N THR A 317 15.53 13.28 0.07
CA THR A 317 14.28 12.58 0.39
C THR A 317 14.42 11.49 1.45
N ASN A 318 15.63 11.01 1.71
CA ASN A 318 15.88 9.97 2.71
C ASN A 318 15.55 10.42 4.14
N PHE A 319 15.53 11.72 4.42
CA PHE A 319 15.20 12.29 5.73
C PHE A 319 13.70 12.53 5.94
N LEU A 320 12.89 12.43 4.91
CA LEU A 320 11.44 12.63 5.01
C LEU A 320 10.75 11.70 6.02
N PRO A 321 11.05 10.40 6.09
CA PRO A 321 10.46 9.53 7.11
C PRO A 321 10.74 10.01 8.53
N THR A 322 11.97 10.42 8.81
CA THR A 322 12.36 10.96 10.12
C THR A 322 11.65 12.28 10.43
N LEU A 323 11.53 13.17 9.44
CA LEU A 323 10.79 14.43 9.61
C LEU A 323 9.31 14.15 9.93
N PHE A 324 8.66 13.25 9.22
CA PHE A 324 7.25 12.93 9.46
C PHE A 324 7.04 12.24 10.81
N GLU A 325 7.96 11.40 11.24
CA GLU A 325 7.90 10.78 12.58
C GLU A 325 8.06 11.83 13.69
N LEU A 326 8.96 12.79 13.51
CA LEU A 326 9.13 13.93 14.42
C LEU A 326 7.87 14.79 14.49
N LYS A 327 7.30 15.17 13.34
CA LYS A 327 6.04 15.92 13.26
C LYS A 327 4.92 15.17 13.99
N ARG A 328 4.75 13.88 13.72
CA ARG A 328 3.76 13.06 14.40
C ARG A 328 3.96 13.03 15.91
N SER A 329 5.21 12.96 16.37
CA SER A 329 5.54 12.96 17.81
C SER A 329 5.18 14.31 18.46
N ILE A 330 5.47 15.43 17.78
CA ILE A 330 5.10 16.76 18.22
C ILE A 330 3.58 16.89 18.33
N ASP A 331 2.84 16.43 17.34
CA ASP A 331 1.37 16.51 17.32
C ASP A 331 0.74 15.65 18.44
N ILE A 332 1.29 14.46 18.71
CA ILE A 332 0.85 13.62 19.84
C ILE A 332 1.09 14.33 21.18
N VAL A 333 2.19 15.03 21.34
CA VAL A 333 2.46 15.83 22.56
C VAL A 333 1.53 17.03 22.64
N ALA A 334 1.36 17.76 21.53
CA ALA A 334 0.49 18.93 21.46
C ALA A 334 -0.97 18.58 21.79
N SER A 335 -1.49 17.46 21.27
CA SER A 335 -2.86 17.00 21.54
C SER A 335 -3.15 16.70 23.03
N LYS A 336 -2.10 16.50 23.85
CA LYS A 336 -2.23 16.28 25.30
C LYS A 336 -2.26 17.59 26.10
N VAL A 337 -1.91 18.71 25.48
CA VAL A 337 -1.78 20.01 26.14
C VAL A 337 -2.90 20.91 25.64
N LYS A 338 -3.90 21.17 26.49
CA LYS A 338 -5.13 21.92 26.13
C LYS A 338 -4.89 23.33 25.53
N PHE A 339 -3.69 23.91 25.67
CA PHE A 339 -3.35 25.23 25.15
C PHE A 339 -2.70 25.19 23.77
N LEU A 340 -2.30 24.02 23.31
CA LEU A 340 -1.65 23.90 22.01
C LEU A 340 -2.68 23.49 20.95
N PRO A 341 -2.54 24.06 19.74
CA PRO A 341 -3.42 23.68 18.65
C PRO A 341 -3.17 22.22 18.27
N ASP A 342 -4.24 21.51 17.94
CA ASP A 342 -4.15 20.23 17.26
C ASP A 342 -3.32 20.42 15.99
N LYS A 343 -2.30 19.56 15.78
CA LYS A 343 -1.34 19.67 14.67
C LYS A 343 -0.42 20.92 14.76
N LEU A 344 0.29 21.01 15.85
CA LEU A 344 1.34 22.03 16.04
C LEU A 344 2.42 21.97 14.96
N SER A 345 2.67 20.79 14.41
CA SER A 345 3.68 20.54 13.37
C SER A 345 3.38 21.20 12.02
N ASP A 346 2.15 21.61 11.77
CA ASP A 346 1.72 22.26 10.52
C ASP A 346 1.86 23.81 10.58
N ARG A 347 2.30 24.37 11.70
CA ARG A 347 2.50 25.80 11.93
C ARG A 347 3.96 26.20 11.93
#